data_fd30f1967c31d7dcc763deccfb3899fe
#
_entry.id   fd30f1967c31d7dcc763deccfb3899fe
#
_cell.length_a   1.000
_cell.length_b   1.000
_cell.length_c   1.000
_cell.angle_alpha   90.00
_cell.angle_beta   90.00
_cell.angle_gamma   90.00
#
_symmetry.space_group_name_H-M   'P 1'
#
loop_
_entity.id
_entity.type
_entity.pdbx_description
1 polymer ?
#
loop_
_entity_poly.entity_id
_entity_poly.type
_entity_poly.pdbx_seq_one_letter_code
_entity_poly.pdbx_strand_id
1 'polypeptide(L)'
;MKKIRRGGRKPRVKRPVEKNVPLSYDSNWEYELHNGLLKSWNHHTEEVAYIIEHVYEPDFLKTVNGKLILLEAKGRFWDFAEYSKYIWIKKVLPKNTELVFLFANPSSPMPQAKRRKDGTKRSHGEWASANEFTWYSEDSLPDGWVDMKYRKDNTLTIESD
;
A
#
# COMPACT_ATOMS: atom_id res chain seq x y z
N MET A 1 -33.13 12.02 -13.26
CA MET A 1 -32.23 11.08 -12.54
C MET A 1 -31.93 11.60 -11.14
N LYS A 2 -32.46 10.96 -10.09
CA LYS A 2 -32.23 11.38 -8.69
C LYS A 2 -30.88 10.84 -8.21
N LYS A 3 -29.95 11.72 -7.81
CA LYS A 3 -28.69 11.35 -7.17
C LYS A 3 -28.96 10.77 -5.77
N ILE A 4 -28.67 9.49 -5.58
CA ILE A 4 -28.70 8.85 -4.26
C ILE A 4 -27.48 9.33 -3.49
N ARG A 5 -27.69 10.15 -2.45
CA ARG A 5 -26.65 10.54 -1.49
C ARG A 5 -26.30 9.31 -0.64
N ARG A 6 -25.09 8.78 -0.81
CA ARG A 6 -24.53 7.77 0.11
C ARG A 6 -24.34 8.44 1.47
N GLY A 7 -25.17 8.05 2.43
CA GLY A 7 -25.06 8.49 3.81
C GLY A 7 -23.70 8.04 4.38
N GLY A 8 -22.84 8.98 4.73
CA GLY A 8 -21.59 8.71 5.44
C GLY A 8 -21.91 8.01 6.77
N ARG A 9 -21.25 6.88 7.05
CA ARG A 9 -21.32 6.25 8.39
C ARG A 9 -20.82 7.28 9.41
N LYS A 10 -21.71 7.66 10.34
CA LYS A 10 -21.31 8.47 11.49
C LYS A 10 -20.18 7.75 12.25
N PRO A 11 -19.13 8.45 12.67
CA PRO A 11 -18.09 7.84 13.49
C PRO A 11 -18.72 7.20 14.72
N ARG A 12 -18.36 5.94 14.99
CA ARG A 12 -18.85 5.20 16.18
C ARG A 12 -18.28 5.90 17.41
N VAL A 13 -19.12 6.64 18.10
CA VAL A 13 -18.75 7.28 19.39
C VAL A 13 -18.37 6.15 20.33
N LYS A 14 -17.09 6.06 20.68
CA LYS A 14 -16.64 5.16 21.75
C LYS A 14 -17.34 5.63 23.04
N ARG A 15 -18.19 4.79 23.62
CA ARG A 15 -18.79 5.07 24.92
C ARG A 15 -17.64 5.18 25.93
N PRO A 16 -17.67 6.18 26.87
CA PRO A 16 -16.66 6.25 27.92
C PRO A 16 -16.71 4.94 28.72
N VAL A 17 -15.56 4.30 28.87
CA VAL A 17 -15.41 3.15 29.75
C VAL A 17 -15.46 3.68 31.17
N GLU A 18 -16.30 3.12 32.04
CA GLU A 18 -16.34 3.53 33.43
C GLU A 18 -14.98 3.27 34.10
N LYS A 19 -14.59 4.16 35.04
CA LYS A 19 -13.24 4.21 35.64
C LYS A 19 -12.78 2.92 36.36
N ASN A 20 -13.66 1.94 36.56
CA ASN A 20 -13.42 0.71 37.34
C ASN A 20 -13.31 -0.57 36.50
N VAL A 21 -13.34 -0.47 35.14
CA VAL A 21 -13.20 -1.64 34.28
C VAL A 21 -11.72 -1.87 34.00
N PRO A 22 -11.18 -3.08 34.21
CA PRO A 22 -9.78 -3.40 33.89
C PRO A 22 -9.47 -3.14 32.43
N LEU A 23 -8.22 -2.68 32.13
CA LEU A 23 -7.76 -2.36 30.78
C LEU A 23 -7.77 -3.56 29.81
N SER A 24 -7.90 -4.78 30.32
CA SER A 24 -8.02 -6.01 29.53
C SER A 24 -9.37 -6.20 28.84
N TYR A 25 -10.35 -5.34 29.13
CA TYR A 25 -11.69 -5.39 28.53
C TYR A 25 -11.91 -4.21 27.59
N ASP A 26 -12.48 -4.48 26.44
CA ASP A 26 -12.79 -3.45 25.43
C ASP A 26 -14.07 -2.66 25.77
N SER A 27 -14.91 -3.17 26.65
CA SER A 27 -16.17 -2.54 27.03
C SER A 27 -16.66 -2.97 28.43
N ASN A 28 -17.48 -2.11 29.08
CA ASN A 28 -18.16 -2.45 30.34
C ASN A 28 -19.06 -3.68 30.19
N TRP A 29 -19.75 -3.82 29.06
CA TRP A 29 -20.63 -4.95 28.80
C TRP A 29 -19.87 -6.28 28.76
N GLU A 30 -18.69 -6.32 28.12
CA GLU A 30 -17.80 -7.48 28.07
C GLU A 30 -17.31 -7.86 29.47
N TYR A 31 -16.93 -6.85 30.28
CA TYR A 31 -16.56 -7.05 31.68
C TYR A 31 -17.72 -7.64 32.50
N GLU A 32 -18.94 -7.11 32.36
CA GLU A 32 -20.15 -7.61 33.03
C GLU A 32 -20.49 -9.06 32.63
N LEU A 33 -20.40 -9.38 31.34
CA LEU A 33 -20.57 -10.74 30.84
C LEU A 33 -19.58 -11.72 31.46
N HIS A 34 -18.31 -11.38 31.50
CA HIS A 34 -17.26 -12.23 32.05
C HIS A 34 -17.39 -12.39 33.57
N ASN A 35 -17.86 -11.39 34.30
CA ASN A 35 -18.09 -11.48 35.74
C ASN A 35 -19.45 -12.08 36.13
N GLY A 36 -20.33 -12.28 35.17
CA GLY A 36 -21.68 -12.85 35.34
C GLY A 36 -21.91 -14.11 34.52
N LEU A 37 -22.60 -13.94 33.39
CA LEU A 37 -23.09 -15.03 32.55
C LEU A 37 -21.98 -15.96 32.02
N LEU A 38 -20.81 -15.38 31.70
CA LEU A 38 -19.68 -16.10 31.10
C LEU A 38 -18.48 -16.25 32.04
N LYS A 39 -18.72 -16.27 33.34
CA LYS A 39 -17.68 -16.30 34.39
C LYS A 39 -16.73 -17.50 34.28
N SER A 40 -17.19 -18.65 33.77
CA SER A 40 -16.37 -19.84 33.56
C SER A 40 -15.65 -19.89 32.23
N TRP A 41 -15.84 -18.89 31.36
CA TRP A 41 -15.22 -18.82 30.07
C TRP A 41 -13.84 -18.13 30.16
N ASN A 42 -12.90 -18.54 29.30
CA ASN A 42 -11.63 -17.84 29.15
C ASN A 42 -11.85 -16.54 28.37
N HIS A 43 -11.21 -15.47 28.80
CA HIS A 43 -11.31 -14.16 28.17
C HIS A 43 -9.97 -13.81 27.53
N HIS A 44 -9.94 -13.59 26.19
CA HIS A 44 -8.76 -13.20 25.42
C HIS A 44 -7.51 -14.08 25.64
N THR A 45 -7.70 -15.39 25.85
CA THR A 45 -6.58 -16.31 26.12
C THR A 45 -5.93 -16.86 24.86
N GLU A 46 -6.61 -16.79 23.72
CA GLU A 46 -6.16 -17.35 22.46
C GLU A 46 -6.39 -16.36 21.30
N GLU A 47 -5.45 -16.34 20.38
CA GLU A 47 -5.56 -15.62 19.12
C GLU A 47 -5.81 -16.62 17.99
N VAL A 48 -6.81 -16.36 17.16
CA VAL A 48 -7.11 -17.16 15.98
C VAL A 48 -6.66 -16.40 14.72
N ALA A 49 -5.66 -16.93 14.04
CA ALA A 49 -5.24 -16.40 12.75
C ALA A 49 -6.29 -16.71 11.67
N TYR A 50 -6.63 -15.73 10.85
CA TYR A 50 -7.46 -15.91 9.68
C TYR A 50 -6.83 -15.29 8.45
N ILE A 51 -7.13 -15.86 7.28
CA ILE A 51 -6.57 -15.44 6.00
C ILE A 51 -7.69 -14.79 5.18
N ILE A 52 -7.39 -13.63 4.61
CA ILE A 52 -8.25 -12.98 3.62
C ILE A 52 -7.51 -13.06 2.27
N GLU A 53 -8.11 -13.72 1.30
CA GLU A 53 -7.57 -13.76 -0.05
C GLU A 53 -7.78 -12.42 -0.75
N HIS A 54 -6.70 -11.87 -1.31
CA HIS A 54 -6.70 -10.74 -2.21
C HIS A 54 -5.98 -11.11 -3.48
N VAL A 55 -6.53 -10.71 -4.62
CA VAL A 55 -5.88 -10.87 -5.92
C VAL A 55 -5.19 -9.57 -6.30
N TYR A 56 -3.98 -9.68 -6.82
CA TYR A 56 -3.22 -8.56 -7.35
C TYR A 56 -2.91 -8.80 -8.83
N GLU A 57 -3.29 -7.85 -9.66
CA GLU A 57 -2.99 -7.81 -11.08
C GLU A 57 -2.05 -6.62 -11.32
N PRO A 58 -0.80 -6.87 -11.79
CA PRO A 58 0.14 -5.80 -12.11
C PRO A 58 -0.25 -5.11 -13.42
N ASP A 59 0.08 -3.82 -13.57
CA ASP A 59 -0.20 -3.08 -14.80
C ASP A 59 0.55 -3.65 -16.01
N PHE A 60 1.81 -4.09 -15.80
CA PHE A 60 2.62 -4.72 -16.85
C PHE A 60 3.47 -5.84 -16.27
N LEU A 61 3.84 -6.79 -17.13
CA LEU A 61 4.76 -7.87 -16.76
C LEU A 61 5.71 -8.23 -17.91
N LYS A 62 6.94 -8.59 -17.57
CA LYS A 62 7.95 -9.04 -18.52
C LYS A 62 8.97 -9.92 -17.82
N THR A 63 9.43 -10.99 -18.50
CA THR A 63 10.57 -11.76 -18.01
C THR A 63 11.87 -11.16 -18.52
N VAL A 64 12.78 -10.83 -17.59
CA VAL A 64 14.09 -10.25 -17.89
C VAL A 64 15.15 -11.10 -17.17
N ASN A 65 16.09 -11.66 -17.95
CA ASN A 65 17.17 -12.51 -17.41
C ASN A 65 16.68 -13.64 -16.48
N GLY A 66 15.56 -14.27 -16.81
CA GLY A 66 14.98 -15.37 -16.03
C GLY A 66 14.19 -14.93 -14.81
N LYS A 67 14.04 -13.62 -14.55
CA LYS A 67 13.26 -13.04 -13.47
C LYS A 67 11.97 -12.43 -14.02
N LEU A 68 10.83 -12.75 -13.43
CA LEU A 68 9.55 -12.12 -13.75
C LEU A 68 9.47 -10.76 -13.07
N ILE A 69 9.38 -9.72 -13.87
CA ILE A 69 9.19 -8.35 -13.41
C ILE A 69 7.71 -8.01 -13.49
N LEU A 70 7.12 -7.64 -12.36
CA LEU A 70 5.78 -7.08 -12.23
C LEU A 70 5.95 -5.57 -12.12
N LEU A 71 5.58 -4.83 -13.16
CA LEU A 71 5.73 -3.38 -13.20
C LEU A 71 4.41 -2.71 -12.86
N GLU A 72 4.43 -1.89 -11.83
CA GLU A 72 3.30 -1.09 -11.38
C GLU A 72 3.54 0.39 -11.73
N ALA A 73 2.73 0.93 -12.64
CA ALA A 73 2.81 2.34 -13.03
C ALA A 73 2.02 3.22 -12.06
N LYS A 74 2.67 4.22 -11.46
CA LYS A 74 2.05 5.10 -10.47
C LYS A 74 2.24 6.57 -10.80
N GLY A 75 1.11 7.24 -11.11
CA GLY A 75 1.06 8.69 -11.12
C GLY A 75 1.17 9.25 -9.69
N ARG A 76 0.38 8.71 -8.78
CA ARG A 76 0.42 9.00 -7.33
C ARG A 76 -0.24 7.89 -6.53
N PHE A 77 0.10 7.81 -5.24
CA PHE A 77 -0.69 7.06 -4.26
C PHE A 77 -1.81 7.93 -3.70
N TRP A 78 -2.97 7.33 -3.41
CA TRP A 78 -4.14 8.02 -2.91
C TRP A 78 -4.26 7.95 -1.38
N ASP A 79 -4.01 6.78 -0.80
CA ASP A 79 -4.16 6.56 0.64
C ASP A 79 -3.23 5.46 1.16
N PHE A 80 -3.29 5.26 2.48
CA PHE A 80 -2.49 4.25 3.17
C PHE A 80 -2.84 2.82 2.72
N ALA A 81 -4.11 2.50 2.52
CA ALA A 81 -4.54 1.16 2.15
C ALA A 81 -3.97 0.76 0.78
N GLU A 82 -3.92 1.72 -0.15
CA GLU A 82 -3.36 1.50 -1.48
C GLU A 82 -1.88 1.14 -1.42
N TYR A 83 -1.04 1.95 -0.78
CA TYR A 83 0.41 1.69 -0.82
C TYR A 83 0.86 0.59 0.14
N SER A 84 0.13 0.34 1.24
CA SER A 84 0.48 -0.73 2.18
C SER A 84 0.27 -2.12 1.59
N LYS A 85 -0.68 -2.30 0.66
CA LYS A 85 -0.90 -3.60 0.00
C LYS A 85 0.37 -4.14 -0.67
N TYR A 86 1.20 -3.27 -1.26
CA TYR A 86 2.41 -3.69 -1.98
C TYR A 86 3.46 -4.30 -1.06
N ILE A 87 3.50 -3.89 0.21
CA ILE A 87 4.36 -4.50 1.23
C ILE A 87 3.96 -5.96 1.46
N TRP A 88 2.67 -6.25 1.50
CA TRP A 88 2.16 -7.62 1.63
C TRP A 88 2.38 -8.44 0.36
N ILE A 89 2.11 -7.86 -0.81
CA ILE A 89 2.39 -8.50 -2.10
C ILE A 89 3.86 -8.92 -2.17
N LYS A 90 4.80 -8.01 -1.89
CA LYS A 90 6.24 -8.31 -1.89
C LYS A 90 6.60 -9.51 -1.03
N LYS A 91 5.98 -9.68 0.14
CA LYS A 91 6.26 -10.79 1.07
C LYS A 91 5.86 -12.17 0.53
N VAL A 92 4.89 -12.23 -0.37
CA VAL A 92 4.36 -13.49 -0.90
C VAL A 92 4.84 -13.79 -2.31
N LEU A 93 5.59 -12.88 -2.96
CA LEU A 93 6.13 -13.11 -4.29
C LEU A 93 7.14 -14.27 -4.30
N PRO A 94 7.12 -15.11 -5.35
CA PRO A 94 8.15 -16.12 -5.58
C PRO A 94 9.55 -15.49 -5.70
N LYS A 95 10.59 -16.26 -5.37
CA LYS A 95 12.00 -15.79 -5.41
C LYS A 95 12.43 -15.20 -6.76
N ASN A 96 11.86 -15.70 -7.86
CA ASN A 96 12.19 -15.24 -9.22
C ASN A 96 11.23 -14.15 -9.73
N THR A 97 10.51 -13.51 -8.83
CA THR A 97 9.54 -12.46 -9.18
C THR A 97 9.87 -11.19 -8.39
N GLU A 98 9.82 -10.05 -9.07
CA GLU A 98 10.06 -8.75 -8.45
C GLU A 98 8.95 -7.77 -8.81
N LEU A 99 8.45 -7.06 -7.80
CA LEU A 99 7.55 -5.93 -7.99
C LEU A 99 8.38 -4.66 -8.10
N VAL A 100 8.23 -3.97 -9.22
CA VAL A 100 8.96 -2.74 -9.57
C VAL A 100 7.97 -1.61 -9.82
N PHE A 101 8.25 -0.42 -9.29
CA PHE A 101 7.44 0.76 -9.55
C PHE A 101 7.99 1.59 -10.70
N LEU A 102 7.09 2.06 -11.56
CA LEU A 102 7.35 3.13 -12.53
C LEU A 102 6.57 4.37 -12.08
N PHE A 103 7.27 5.35 -11.52
CA PHE A 103 6.65 6.58 -11.07
C PHE A 103 6.66 7.65 -12.16
N ALA A 104 5.49 8.25 -12.43
CA ALA A 104 5.43 9.44 -13.29
C ALA A 104 6.21 10.62 -12.70
N ASN A 105 6.17 10.76 -11.36
CA ASN A 105 7.00 11.72 -10.61
C ASN A 105 7.38 11.11 -9.25
N PRO A 106 8.61 10.58 -9.11
CA PRO A 106 9.06 9.97 -7.86
C PRO A 106 9.20 10.97 -6.69
N SER A 107 9.27 12.27 -6.98
CA SER A 107 9.31 13.33 -5.96
C SER A 107 7.93 13.71 -5.42
N SER A 108 6.85 13.20 -5.99
CA SER A 108 5.49 13.44 -5.49
C SER A 108 5.36 13.01 -4.02
N PRO A 109 4.69 13.81 -3.16
CA PRO A 109 4.59 13.49 -1.75
C PRO A 109 3.66 12.29 -1.50
N MET A 110 4.05 11.45 -0.56
CA MET A 110 3.17 10.38 -0.06
C MET A 110 1.90 10.96 0.58
N PRO A 111 0.73 10.30 0.39
CA PRO A 111 -0.51 10.72 1.06
C PRO A 111 -0.32 10.71 2.57
N GLN A 112 -0.89 11.72 3.24
CA GLN A 112 -0.84 11.90 4.70
C GLN A 112 0.58 12.03 5.31
N ALA A 113 1.63 12.16 4.48
CA ALA A 113 2.98 12.36 4.98
C ALA A 113 3.08 13.67 5.77
N LYS A 114 3.67 13.59 6.97
CA LYS A 114 3.95 14.76 7.80
C LYS A 114 5.00 15.66 7.13
N ARG A 115 4.81 16.96 7.26
CA ARG A 115 5.80 17.95 6.81
C ARG A 115 7.04 17.88 7.70
N ARG A 116 8.21 17.85 7.11
CA ARG A 116 9.51 17.90 7.80
C ARG A 116 9.85 19.35 8.20
N LYS A 117 10.92 19.52 8.98
CA LYS A 117 11.40 20.85 9.42
C LYS A 117 11.80 21.75 8.24
N ASP A 118 12.33 21.15 7.16
CA ASP A 118 12.69 21.83 5.91
C ASP A 118 11.51 22.14 4.98
N GLY A 119 10.29 21.80 5.41
CA GLY A 119 9.08 22.02 4.64
C GLY A 119 8.72 20.89 3.66
N THR A 120 9.61 19.92 3.44
CA THR A 120 9.37 18.78 2.54
C THR A 120 8.46 17.73 3.17
N LYS A 121 8.00 16.79 2.34
CA LYS A 121 7.29 15.59 2.76
C LYS A 121 8.01 14.37 2.19
N ARG A 122 7.82 13.20 2.81
CA ARG A 122 8.31 11.94 2.26
C ARG A 122 7.73 11.73 0.87
N SER A 123 8.59 11.45 -0.13
CA SER A 123 8.19 11.24 -1.52
C SER A 123 7.88 9.77 -1.83
N HIS A 124 7.31 9.51 -3.03
CA HIS A 124 7.07 8.17 -3.55
C HIS A 124 8.36 7.37 -3.67
N GLY A 125 9.41 7.95 -4.26
CA GLY A 125 10.71 7.31 -4.39
C GLY A 125 11.34 7.00 -3.04
N GLU A 126 11.29 7.94 -2.08
CA GLU A 126 11.77 7.70 -0.71
C GLU A 126 10.99 6.59 0.02
N TRP A 127 9.67 6.52 -0.22
CA TRP A 127 8.85 5.45 0.34
C TRP A 127 9.23 4.09 -0.26
N ALA A 128 9.36 4.02 -1.58
CA ALA A 128 9.73 2.80 -2.27
C ALA A 128 11.10 2.30 -1.83
N SER A 129 12.11 3.18 -1.82
CA SER A 129 13.47 2.85 -1.37
C SER A 129 13.52 2.37 0.07
N ALA A 130 12.79 3.02 0.98
CA ALA A 130 12.75 2.63 2.39
C ALA A 130 12.04 1.28 2.65
N ASN A 131 11.22 0.82 1.71
CA ASN A 131 10.59 -0.50 1.73
C ASN A 131 11.29 -1.48 0.77
N GLU A 132 12.50 -1.12 0.31
CA GLU A 132 13.35 -1.97 -0.56
C GLU A 132 12.65 -2.38 -1.86
N PHE A 133 11.83 -1.49 -2.43
CA PHE A 133 11.31 -1.67 -3.77
C PHE A 133 12.26 -1.05 -4.79
N THR A 134 12.49 -1.75 -5.87
CA THR A 134 13.08 -1.17 -7.08
C THR A 134 12.07 -0.24 -7.72
N TRP A 135 12.51 0.93 -8.16
CA TRP A 135 11.66 1.89 -8.84
C TRP A 135 12.42 2.71 -9.87
N TYR A 136 11.70 3.19 -10.87
CA TYR A 136 12.18 4.02 -11.95
C TYR A 136 11.22 5.16 -12.25
N SER A 137 11.71 6.17 -12.95
CA SER A 137 10.92 7.11 -13.77
C SER A 137 11.04 6.73 -15.25
N GLU A 138 10.27 7.35 -16.12
CA GLU A 138 10.37 7.13 -17.58
C GLU A 138 11.81 7.27 -18.08
N ASP A 139 12.53 8.27 -17.56
CA ASP A 139 13.90 8.60 -17.99
C ASP A 139 14.97 7.65 -17.42
N SER A 140 14.67 6.91 -16.35
CA SER A 140 15.59 6.03 -15.65
C SER A 140 15.36 4.54 -15.88
N LEU A 141 14.35 4.15 -16.68
CA LEU A 141 14.12 2.76 -17.04
C LEU A 141 15.35 2.19 -17.77
N PRO A 142 15.77 0.94 -17.43
CA PRO A 142 16.87 0.28 -18.14
C PRO A 142 16.60 0.14 -19.64
N ASP A 143 17.61 0.34 -20.48
CA ASP A 143 17.49 0.28 -21.94
C ASP A 143 16.90 -1.02 -22.46
N GLY A 144 17.26 -2.15 -21.86
CA GLY A 144 16.70 -3.47 -22.23
C GLY A 144 15.23 -3.68 -21.86
N TRP A 145 14.61 -2.72 -21.14
CA TRP A 145 13.21 -2.81 -20.72
C TRP A 145 12.28 -1.99 -21.63
N VAL A 146 12.80 -1.03 -22.35
CA VAL A 146 12.04 -0.13 -23.23
C VAL A 146 12.25 -0.47 -24.69
N ASP A 147 11.24 -0.22 -25.51
CA ASP A 147 11.39 -0.18 -26.95
C ASP A 147 12.02 1.18 -27.32
N MET A 148 13.31 1.15 -27.72
CA MET A 148 14.12 2.35 -27.92
C MET A 148 13.51 3.34 -28.92
N LYS A 149 12.71 2.88 -29.89
CA LYS A 149 12.03 3.77 -30.86
C LYS A 149 11.02 4.74 -30.20
N TYR A 150 10.60 4.46 -28.95
CA TYR A 150 9.65 5.30 -28.21
C TYR A 150 10.30 6.17 -27.11
N ARG A 151 11.63 6.12 -26.95
CA ARG A 151 12.30 7.09 -26.06
C ARG A 151 12.18 8.49 -26.63
N LYS A 152 11.73 9.44 -25.80
CA LYS A 152 11.54 10.86 -26.20
C LYS A 152 12.82 11.56 -26.67
N ASP A 153 13.99 11.04 -26.28
CA ASP A 153 15.31 11.62 -26.61
C ASP A 153 15.89 11.08 -27.94
N ASN A 154 15.17 10.19 -28.61
CA ASN A 154 15.55 9.75 -29.94
C ASN A 154 15.24 10.88 -30.94
N THR A 155 16.08 11.90 -30.97
CA THR A 155 16.22 12.76 -32.16
C THR A 155 16.66 11.81 -33.27
N LEU A 156 15.73 11.42 -34.14
CA LEU A 156 16.02 10.70 -35.36
C LEU A 156 17.00 11.58 -36.14
N THR A 157 18.27 11.26 -36.08
CA THR A 157 19.21 11.70 -37.11
C THR A 157 18.76 10.98 -38.37
N ILE A 158 17.96 11.66 -39.16
CA ILE A 158 17.68 11.23 -40.54
C ILE A 158 19.01 11.43 -41.27
N GLU A 159 19.75 10.34 -41.40
CA GLU A 159 20.79 10.30 -42.42
C GLU A 159 20.09 10.39 -43.77
N SER A 160 20.17 11.54 -44.38
CA SER A 160 19.78 11.76 -45.79
C SER A 160 20.86 11.16 -46.69
N ASP A 161 20.51 10.05 -47.36
CA ASP A 161 21.21 9.60 -48.55
C ASP A 161 21.03 10.58 -49.73
#